data_f58fc3a4e810543aacb151585b98c874
#
_entry.id   f58fc3a4e810543aacb151585b98c874
#
_cell.length_a   1.000
_cell.length_b   1.000
_cell.length_c   1.000
_cell.angle_alpha   90.00
_cell.angle_beta   90.00
_cell.angle_gamma   90.00
#
_symmetry.space_group_name_H-M   'P 1'
#
loop_
_entity.id
_entity.type
_entity.pdbx_description
1 polymer ?
#
loop_
_entity_poly.entity_id
_entity_poly.type
_entity_poly.pdbx_seq_one_letter_code
_entity_poly.pdbx_strand_id
1 'polypeptide(L)'
;STPRSTTPQSQTARSTEAEAPEQKQNTTSARPRLKLTNVGITFARLNSKEEAAKKEDTEITNKDENNAFTQSALEDCWYAMCNRMPHEMIGLASRMKNIRPRITDYPNVELMADNQDLLEQITQIKTRICRTLAQDLHNGSITISLRLAEMDEIVRPMTPKEAYVELMKNNEARKFCESLGMELTM
;
A
#
# COMPACT_ATOMS: atom_id res chain seq x y z
N SER A 1 -18.05 38.72 -38.04
CA SER A 1 -17.06 39.51 -38.79
C SER A 1 -15.66 39.05 -38.42
N THR A 2 -15.11 38.13 -39.17
CA THR A 2 -13.69 37.92 -39.44
C THR A 2 -13.18 39.04 -40.38
N PRO A 3 -11.90 39.34 -40.50
CA PRO A 3 -10.86 38.51 -41.11
C PRO A 3 -9.47 38.67 -40.48
N ARG A 4 -8.57 37.65 -40.57
CA ARG A 4 -7.70 37.15 -41.65
C ARG A 4 -6.34 37.88 -41.83
N SER A 5 -5.27 37.06 -41.86
CA SER A 5 -4.04 37.14 -42.67
C SER A 5 -2.88 37.97 -42.07
N THR A 6 -1.60 37.65 -42.16
CA THR A 6 -0.83 36.89 -43.15
C THR A 6 0.62 36.79 -42.67
N THR A 7 1.27 35.68 -43.02
CA THR A 7 2.72 35.49 -43.15
C THR A 7 3.24 36.31 -44.36
N PRO A 8 4.54 36.65 -44.46
CA PRO A 8 5.50 35.94 -45.31
C PRO A 8 6.93 35.93 -44.73
N GLN A 9 7.71 34.86 -44.82
CA GLN A 9 8.57 34.33 -45.88
C GLN A 9 9.54 35.30 -46.57
N SER A 10 10.79 34.88 -46.57
CA SER A 10 11.78 34.89 -47.67
C SER A 10 13.21 35.26 -47.19
N GLN A 11 14.12 34.31 -47.29
CA GLN A 11 15.10 34.05 -48.39
C GLN A 11 16.28 35.01 -48.35
N THR A 12 17.46 34.59 -48.41
CA THR A 12 18.39 33.93 -49.26
C THR A 12 19.78 34.51 -49.14
N ALA A 13 20.77 33.76 -49.12
CA ALA A 13 21.91 33.49 -50.00
C ALA A 13 23.27 34.00 -49.51
N ARG A 14 24.21 33.13 -49.37
CA ARG A 14 25.23 32.62 -50.29
C ARG A 14 26.59 33.33 -50.23
N SER A 15 27.60 32.47 -50.07
CA SER A 15 28.97 32.49 -50.67
C SER A 15 29.99 33.44 -50.04
N THR A 16 31.21 33.06 -49.72
CA THR A 16 32.31 32.42 -50.47
C THR A 16 33.48 32.30 -49.49
N GLU A 17 34.11 31.13 -49.36
CA GLU A 17 35.44 30.73 -49.82
C GLU A 17 36.60 31.71 -49.56
N ALA A 18 37.58 31.24 -48.77
CA ALA A 18 39.01 31.19 -49.07
C ALA A 18 39.88 30.86 -47.85
N GLU A 19 40.57 29.76 -47.97
CA GLU A 19 41.99 29.51 -47.74
C GLU A 19 42.62 29.64 -46.36
N ALA A 20 43.28 28.54 -46.01
CA ALA A 20 44.19 28.31 -44.92
C ALA A 20 45.50 29.11 -45.02
N PRO A 21 46.37 29.20 -43.99
CA PRO A 21 47.21 28.05 -43.67
C PRO A 21 47.50 27.77 -42.16
N GLU A 22 48.08 26.59 -41.98
CA GLU A 22 48.66 25.96 -40.81
C GLU A 22 49.35 26.87 -39.79
N GLN A 23 49.09 26.59 -38.52
CA GLN A 23 50.16 26.52 -37.51
C GLN A 23 49.82 25.59 -36.37
N LYS A 24 50.71 24.61 -36.21
CA LYS A 24 50.79 23.65 -35.11
C LYS A 24 50.96 24.38 -33.78
N GLN A 25 50.12 24.08 -32.82
CA GLN A 25 50.54 24.07 -31.40
C GLN A 25 49.81 22.97 -30.63
N ASN A 26 50.61 22.00 -30.24
CA ASN A 26 50.28 21.00 -29.23
C ASN A 26 49.90 21.70 -27.92
N THR A 27 48.67 21.49 -27.47
CA THR A 27 48.39 21.51 -26.05
C THR A 27 47.52 20.29 -25.71
N THR A 28 48.19 19.34 -25.09
CA THR A 28 47.61 18.15 -24.45
C THR A 28 46.67 18.60 -23.33
N SER A 29 45.43 18.81 -23.67
CA SER A 29 44.37 18.85 -22.66
C SER A 29 43.89 17.43 -22.43
N ALA A 30 44.44 16.80 -21.40
CA ALA A 30 43.99 15.52 -20.90
C ALA A 30 42.56 15.70 -20.37
N ARG A 31 41.59 15.34 -21.20
CA ARG A 31 40.22 15.11 -20.70
C ARG A 31 40.29 13.96 -19.72
N PRO A 32 39.80 14.10 -18.48
CA PRO A 32 39.73 12.97 -17.57
C PRO A 32 38.85 11.88 -18.20
N ARG A 33 39.46 10.79 -18.61
CA ARG A 33 38.73 9.56 -18.95
C ARG A 33 38.04 9.10 -17.68
N LEU A 34 36.77 9.39 -17.53
CA LEU A 34 35.93 8.75 -16.55
C LEU A 34 36.01 7.23 -16.79
N LYS A 35 36.70 6.54 -15.88
CA LYS A 35 36.80 5.09 -15.91
C LYS A 35 35.39 4.55 -15.66
N LEU A 36 34.72 4.06 -16.70
CA LEU A 36 33.38 3.45 -16.65
C LEU A 36 33.30 2.22 -15.72
N THR A 37 34.47 1.72 -15.26
CA THR A 37 34.55 0.56 -14.36
C THR A 37 33.89 0.78 -12.99
N ASN A 38 33.68 2.02 -12.55
CA ASN A 38 33.03 2.30 -11.27
C ASN A 38 31.49 2.38 -11.35
N VAL A 39 30.92 2.50 -12.55
CA VAL A 39 29.45 2.59 -12.70
C VAL A 39 28.78 1.24 -12.35
N GLY A 40 29.40 0.13 -12.77
CA GLY A 40 28.87 -1.21 -12.46
C GLY A 40 28.86 -1.55 -10.97
N ILE A 41 29.89 -1.07 -10.22
CA ILE A 41 29.96 -1.30 -8.76
C ILE A 41 28.89 -0.46 -8.04
N THR A 42 28.56 0.70 -8.57
CA THR A 42 27.54 1.57 -7.96
C THR A 42 26.14 0.97 -8.13
N PHE A 43 25.82 0.40 -9.30
CA PHE A 43 24.54 -0.27 -9.53
C PHE A 43 24.40 -1.57 -8.71
N ALA A 44 25.47 -2.36 -8.60
CA ALA A 44 25.46 -3.55 -7.74
C ALA A 44 25.25 -3.19 -6.26
N ARG A 45 25.83 -2.07 -5.77
CA ARG A 45 25.61 -1.58 -4.42
C ARG A 45 24.21 -1.00 -4.20
N LEU A 46 23.62 -0.35 -5.21
CA LEU A 46 22.24 0.11 -5.14
C LEU A 46 21.25 -1.06 -5.04
N ASN A 47 21.42 -2.07 -5.88
CA ASN A 47 20.59 -3.26 -5.85
C ASN A 47 20.75 -4.06 -4.54
N SER A 48 21.99 -4.20 -4.03
CA SER A 48 22.22 -4.88 -2.75
C SER A 48 21.64 -4.10 -1.55
N LYS A 49 21.61 -2.76 -1.62
CA LYS A 49 21.00 -1.92 -0.59
C LYS A 49 19.46 -2.00 -0.63
N GLU A 50 18.86 -2.08 -1.84
CA GLU A 50 17.42 -2.33 -1.99
C GLU A 50 17.02 -3.72 -1.52
N GLU A 51 17.83 -4.76 -1.82
CA GLU A 51 17.57 -6.12 -1.32
C GLU A 51 17.78 -6.22 0.20
N ALA A 52 18.77 -5.54 0.76
CA ALA A 52 18.97 -5.46 2.20
C ALA A 52 17.81 -4.71 2.88
N ALA A 53 17.38 -3.57 2.34
CA ALA A 53 16.22 -2.83 2.84
C ALA A 53 14.93 -3.66 2.77
N LYS A 54 14.73 -4.44 1.69
CA LYS A 54 13.59 -5.37 1.57
C LYS A 54 13.66 -6.52 2.58
N LYS A 55 14.86 -7.00 2.92
CA LYS A 55 15.06 -8.04 3.95
C LYS A 55 14.83 -7.48 5.35
N GLU A 56 15.35 -6.29 5.66
CA GLU A 56 15.10 -5.61 6.93
C GLU A 56 13.61 -5.32 7.15
N ASP A 57 12.85 -5.03 6.08
CA ASP A 57 11.41 -4.79 6.13
C ASP A 57 10.56 -6.04 6.38
N THR A 58 11.14 -7.23 6.24
CA THR A 58 10.42 -8.51 6.38
C THR A 58 10.78 -9.29 7.65
N GLU A 59 11.88 -8.97 8.34
CA GLU A 59 12.27 -9.69 9.55
C GLU A 59 11.57 -9.14 10.80
N ILE A 60 11.08 -10.06 11.64
CA ILE A 60 10.55 -9.75 12.97
C ILE A 60 11.73 -9.41 13.86
N THR A 61 11.79 -8.16 14.32
CA THR A 61 12.92 -7.64 15.13
C THR A 61 12.84 -7.98 16.61
N ASN A 62 11.65 -8.31 17.10
CA ASN A 62 11.36 -8.57 18.52
C ASN A 62 11.06 -10.06 18.81
N LYS A 63 11.86 -10.97 18.24
CA LYS A 63 11.68 -12.43 18.38
C LYS A 63 11.70 -12.92 19.83
N ASP A 64 12.35 -12.19 20.71
CA ASP A 64 12.51 -12.55 22.12
C ASP A 64 11.34 -12.05 23.00
N GLU A 65 10.48 -11.19 22.46
CA GLU A 65 9.31 -10.68 23.18
C GLU A 65 8.13 -11.67 23.03
N ASN A 66 7.54 -12.05 24.17
CA ASN A 66 6.45 -13.05 24.22
C ASN A 66 5.31 -12.57 25.15
N ASN A 67 4.90 -11.31 25.00
CA ASN A 67 3.78 -10.79 25.79
C ASN A 67 2.46 -11.43 25.37
N ALA A 68 1.67 -11.84 26.35
CA ALA A 68 0.32 -12.33 26.08
C ALA A 68 -0.58 -11.17 25.60
N PHE A 69 -1.34 -11.39 24.54
CA PHE A 69 -2.28 -10.41 24.01
C PHE A 69 -3.70 -10.97 23.97
N THR A 70 -4.68 -10.08 24.09
CA THR A 70 -6.11 -10.42 24.05
C THR A 70 -6.68 -10.21 22.65
N GLN A 71 -7.85 -10.77 22.39
CA GLN A 71 -8.59 -10.56 21.14
C GLN A 71 -8.86 -9.07 20.88
N SER A 72 -9.22 -8.29 21.90
CA SER A 72 -9.45 -6.86 21.77
C SER A 72 -8.18 -6.11 21.40
N ALA A 73 -7.04 -6.42 22.05
CA ALA A 73 -5.75 -5.80 21.72
C ALA A 73 -5.33 -6.13 20.27
N LEU A 74 -5.59 -7.35 19.82
CA LEU A 74 -5.33 -7.74 18.43
C LEU A 74 -6.18 -6.93 17.43
N GLU A 75 -7.46 -6.76 17.71
CA GLU A 75 -8.37 -5.98 16.86
C GLU A 75 -7.96 -4.50 16.82
N ASP A 76 -7.63 -3.91 17.96
CA ASP A 76 -7.16 -2.51 18.02
C ASP A 76 -5.86 -2.29 17.23
N CYS A 77 -4.88 -3.19 17.40
CA CYS A 77 -3.63 -3.15 16.63
C CYS A 77 -3.87 -3.36 15.13
N TRP A 78 -4.79 -4.24 14.76
CA TRP A 78 -5.20 -4.47 13.38
C TRP A 78 -5.76 -3.22 12.73
N TYR A 79 -6.72 -2.55 13.38
CA TYR A 79 -7.31 -1.30 12.88
C TYR A 79 -6.27 -0.18 12.81
N ALA A 80 -5.42 -0.05 13.84
CA ALA A 80 -4.34 0.93 13.85
C ALA A 80 -3.35 0.70 12.69
N MET A 81 -2.97 -0.54 12.44
CA MET A 81 -2.14 -0.92 11.30
C MET A 81 -2.79 -0.55 9.97
N CYS A 82 -4.07 -0.91 9.76
CA CYS A 82 -4.80 -0.57 8.55
C CYS A 82 -4.86 0.95 8.31
N ASN A 83 -5.00 1.75 9.36
CA ASN A 83 -5.01 3.21 9.27
C ASN A 83 -3.64 3.81 8.93
N ARG A 84 -2.55 3.11 9.25
CA ARG A 84 -1.16 3.55 8.97
C ARG A 84 -0.65 3.08 7.60
N MET A 85 -1.45 2.32 6.85
CA MET A 85 -1.02 1.83 5.53
C MET A 85 -0.77 3.00 4.55
N PRO A 86 0.21 2.85 3.63
CA PRO A 86 0.52 3.86 2.62
C PRO A 86 -0.70 4.22 1.76
N HIS A 87 -0.75 5.45 1.29
CA HIS A 87 -1.86 5.95 0.47
C HIS A 87 -2.11 5.11 -0.80
N GLU A 88 -1.05 4.54 -1.37
CA GLU A 88 -1.12 3.63 -2.53
C GLU A 88 -1.92 2.35 -2.24
N MET A 89 -1.98 1.94 -0.98
CA MET A 89 -2.66 0.73 -0.52
C MET A 89 -4.00 1.02 0.18
N ILE A 90 -4.54 2.24 0.06
CA ILE A 90 -5.76 2.65 0.78
C ILE A 90 -6.97 1.78 0.44
N GLY A 91 -7.07 1.30 -0.81
CA GLY A 91 -8.12 0.38 -1.24
C GLY A 91 -8.03 -0.98 -0.52
N LEU A 92 -6.82 -1.53 -0.42
CA LEU A 92 -6.57 -2.75 0.34
C LEU A 92 -6.81 -2.53 1.84
N ALA A 93 -6.32 -1.43 2.40
CA ALA A 93 -6.51 -1.08 3.80
C ALA A 93 -8.01 -0.99 4.17
N SER A 94 -8.82 -0.39 3.29
CA SER A 94 -10.27 -0.28 3.49
C SER A 94 -10.96 -1.66 3.52
N ARG A 95 -10.54 -2.57 2.65
CA ARG A 95 -11.05 -3.95 2.63
C ARG A 95 -10.57 -4.75 3.84
N MET A 96 -9.32 -4.58 4.25
CA MET A 96 -8.75 -5.25 5.43
C MET A 96 -9.45 -4.82 6.73
N LYS A 97 -9.96 -3.58 6.84
CA LYS A 97 -10.75 -3.13 8.01
C LYS A 97 -12.03 -3.94 8.22
N ASN A 98 -12.57 -4.57 7.18
CA ASN A 98 -13.76 -5.41 7.30
C ASN A 98 -13.42 -6.82 7.79
N ILE A 99 -12.13 -7.20 7.76
CA ILE A 99 -11.66 -8.46 8.30
C ILE A 99 -11.52 -8.34 9.81
N ARG A 100 -12.09 -9.30 10.53
CA ARG A 100 -11.87 -9.44 11.97
C ARG A 100 -10.83 -10.53 12.22
N PRO A 101 -9.63 -10.16 12.67
CA PRO A 101 -8.62 -11.14 13.03
C PRO A 101 -9.12 -11.96 14.22
N ARG A 102 -8.87 -13.28 14.22
CA ARG A 102 -9.24 -14.18 15.32
C ARG A 102 -8.02 -14.91 15.85
N ILE A 103 -7.94 -15.05 17.17
CA ILE A 103 -6.96 -15.93 17.80
C ILE A 103 -7.55 -17.34 17.76
N THR A 104 -6.88 -18.28 17.05
CA THR A 104 -7.26 -19.69 17.00
C THR A 104 -6.47 -20.49 18.03
N ASP A 105 -5.24 -20.83 17.70
CA ASP A 105 -4.31 -21.52 18.61
C ASP A 105 -3.20 -20.54 18.96
N TYR A 106 -3.29 -19.91 20.14
CA TYR A 106 -2.31 -18.90 20.57
C TYR A 106 -0.87 -19.38 20.36
N PRO A 107 0.01 -18.61 19.71
CA PRO A 107 -0.12 -17.23 19.24
C PRO A 107 -0.56 -17.10 17.76
N ASN A 108 -1.24 -18.08 17.19
CA ASN A 108 -1.68 -18.04 15.81
C ASN A 108 -2.94 -17.18 15.62
N VAL A 109 -2.87 -16.28 14.63
CA VAL A 109 -3.95 -15.38 14.25
C VAL A 109 -4.50 -15.81 12.89
N GLU A 110 -5.79 -16.06 12.85
CA GLU A 110 -6.51 -16.38 11.61
C GLU A 110 -7.14 -15.13 11.01
N LEU A 111 -6.93 -14.94 9.71
CA LEU A 111 -7.56 -13.91 8.90
C LEU A 111 -8.44 -14.57 7.84
N MET A 112 -9.70 -14.16 7.78
CA MET A 112 -10.66 -14.68 6.81
C MET A 112 -10.90 -13.64 5.73
N ALA A 113 -10.52 -13.96 4.49
CA ALA A 113 -10.77 -13.12 3.34
C ALA A 113 -12.11 -13.47 2.69
N ASP A 114 -12.88 -12.48 2.31
CA ASP A 114 -14.20 -12.63 1.67
C ASP A 114 -14.11 -13.07 0.20
N ASN A 115 -12.96 -12.91 -0.42
CA ASN A 115 -12.71 -13.32 -1.81
C ASN A 115 -11.24 -13.66 -2.06
N GLN A 116 -11.00 -14.37 -3.17
CA GLN A 116 -9.68 -14.83 -3.58
C GLN A 116 -8.70 -13.69 -3.85
N ASP A 117 -9.15 -12.61 -4.50
CA ASP A 117 -8.28 -11.47 -4.80
C ASP A 117 -7.73 -10.80 -3.54
N LEU A 118 -8.58 -10.66 -2.50
CA LEU A 118 -8.17 -10.11 -1.22
C LEU A 118 -7.18 -11.03 -0.51
N LEU A 119 -7.44 -12.34 -0.56
CA LEU A 119 -6.55 -13.36 0.00
C LEU A 119 -5.16 -13.30 -0.64
N GLU A 120 -5.07 -13.17 -1.96
CA GLU A 120 -3.81 -13.04 -2.69
C GLU A 120 -3.07 -11.75 -2.34
N GLN A 121 -3.79 -10.61 -2.30
CA GLN A 121 -3.20 -9.32 -1.92
C GLN A 121 -2.65 -9.34 -0.49
N ILE A 122 -3.39 -9.93 0.47
CA ILE A 122 -2.93 -10.06 1.86
C ILE A 122 -1.73 -11.02 1.92
N THR A 123 -1.74 -12.10 1.15
CA THR A 123 -0.63 -13.06 1.09
C THR A 123 0.69 -12.37 0.68
N GLN A 124 0.64 -11.46 -0.27
CA GLN A 124 1.82 -10.70 -0.72
C GLN A 124 2.44 -9.85 0.39
N ILE A 125 1.63 -9.31 1.29
CA ILE A 125 2.07 -8.44 2.38
C ILE A 125 2.06 -9.13 3.75
N LYS A 126 1.76 -10.44 3.80
CA LYS A 126 1.61 -11.22 5.04
C LYS A 126 2.77 -11.04 6.00
N THR A 127 4.01 -11.07 5.50
CA THR A 127 5.21 -10.92 6.33
C THR A 127 5.28 -9.54 6.98
N ARG A 128 4.91 -8.48 6.25
CA ARG A 128 4.86 -7.11 6.78
C ARG A 128 3.77 -6.97 7.84
N ILE A 129 2.60 -7.56 7.61
CA ILE A 129 1.51 -7.59 8.60
C ILE A 129 1.98 -8.30 9.87
N CYS A 130 2.57 -9.48 9.73
CA CYS A 130 3.06 -10.26 10.86
C CYS A 130 4.09 -9.48 11.69
N ARG A 131 5.06 -8.82 11.03
CA ARG A 131 6.05 -7.97 11.68
C ARG A 131 5.40 -6.82 12.45
N THR A 132 4.47 -6.10 11.81
CA THR A 132 3.80 -4.96 12.45
C THR A 132 3.01 -5.39 13.67
N LEU A 133 2.24 -6.46 13.56
CA LEU A 133 1.48 -6.99 14.70
C LEU A 133 2.41 -7.51 15.81
N ALA A 134 3.51 -8.17 15.45
CA ALA A 134 4.50 -8.62 16.42
C ALA A 134 5.11 -7.45 17.21
N GLN A 135 5.40 -6.35 16.55
CA GLN A 135 5.91 -5.13 17.17
C GLN A 135 4.86 -4.44 18.04
N ASP A 136 3.64 -4.24 17.52
CA ASP A 136 2.59 -3.52 18.24
C ASP A 136 2.07 -4.32 19.45
N LEU A 137 2.05 -5.65 19.38
CA LEU A 137 1.62 -6.55 20.46
C LEU A 137 2.77 -7.04 21.34
N HIS A 138 4.01 -6.63 21.04
CA HIS A 138 5.21 -7.08 21.75
C HIS A 138 5.30 -8.62 21.85
N ASN A 139 4.99 -9.30 20.75
CA ASN A 139 5.02 -10.75 20.66
C ASN A 139 5.62 -11.22 19.34
N GLY A 140 6.87 -11.68 19.38
CA GLY A 140 7.60 -12.14 18.20
C GLY A 140 7.22 -13.54 17.72
N SER A 141 6.40 -14.27 18.48
CA SER A 141 5.95 -15.64 18.13
C SER A 141 4.67 -15.65 17.30
N ILE A 142 4.08 -14.49 17.01
CA ILE A 142 2.83 -14.38 16.23
C ILE A 142 3.00 -15.01 14.86
N THR A 143 2.06 -15.86 14.52
CA THR A 143 1.91 -16.43 13.17
C THR A 143 0.55 -16.07 12.61
N ILE A 144 0.48 -15.91 11.28
CA ILE A 144 -0.77 -15.55 10.59
C ILE A 144 -1.16 -16.69 9.67
N SER A 145 -2.37 -17.20 9.83
CA SER A 145 -3.02 -18.10 8.89
C SER A 145 -4.05 -17.33 8.08
N LEU A 146 -4.13 -17.63 6.78
CA LEU A 146 -5.07 -17.01 5.86
C LEU A 146 -5.98 -18.09 5.31
N ARG A 147 -7.28 -17.86 5.33
CA ARG A 147 -8.24 -18.69 4.63
C ARG A 147 -9.32 -17.88 3.95
N LEU A 148 -9.98 -18.49 3.00
CA LEU A 148 -11.17 -17.92 2.40
C LEU A 148 -12.34 -18.12 3.38
N ALA A 149 -13.15 -17.07 3.55
CA ALA A 149 -14.36 -17.15 4.34
C ALA A 149 -15.40 -18.03 3.62
N GLU A 150 -16.09 -18.87 4.35
CA GLU A 150 -17.24 -19.60 3.84
C GLU A 150 -18.43 -18.64 3.67
N MET A 151 -19.38 -19.02 2.81
CA MET A 151 -20.55 -18.16 2.50
C MET A 151 -21.31 -17.71 3.75
N ASP A 152 -21.35 -18.54 4.76
CA ASP A 152 -22.05 -18.29 6.03
C ASP A 152 -21.27 -17.37 6.97
N GLU A 153 -19.95 -17.22 6.76
CA GLU A 153 -19.05 -16.40 7.57
C GLU A 153 -18.91 -14.97 7.04
N ILE A 154 -19.35 -14.73 5.81
CA ILE A 154 -19.29 -13.39 5.20
C ILE A 154 -20.34 -12.51 5.86
N VAL A 155 -19.89 -11.68 6.78
CA VAL A 155 -20.74 -10.64 7.39
C VAL A 155 -21.02 -9.58 6.32
N ARG A 156 -22.13 -9.69 5.65
CA ARG A 156 -22.61 -8.61 4.78
C ARG A 156 -23.06 -7.45 5.64
N PRO A 157 -22.62 -6.22 5.35
CA PRO A 157 -23.19 -5.06 6.05
C PRO A 157 -24.68 -5.03 5.78
N MET A 158 -25.47 -4.97 6.85
CA MET A 158 -26.94 -4.86 6.73
C MET A 158 -27.27 -3.58 5.98
N THR A 159 -28.17 -3.68 5.04
CA THR A 159 -28.75 -2.48 4.44
C THR A 159 -29.52 -1.70 5.51
N PRO A 160 -29.68 -0.37 5.36
CA PRO A 160 -30.47 0.43 6.33
C PRO A 160 -31.88 -0.15 6.57
N LYS A 161 -32.47 -0.74 5.55
CA LYS A 161 -33.78 -1.39 5.63
C LYS A 161 -33.73 -2.67 6.47
N GLU A 162 -32.73 -3.51 6.28
CA GLU A 162 -32.54 -4.74 7.08
C GLU A 162 -32.23 -4.39 8.53
N ALA A 163 -31.37 -3.40 8.77
CA ALA A 163 -31.06 -2.92 10.12
C ALA A 163 -32.31 -2.38 10.82
N TYR A 164 -33.20 -1.67 10.13
CA TYR A 164 -34.47 -1.18 10.66
C TYR A 164 -35.40 -2.36 11.01
N VAL A 165 -35.54 -3.34 10.13
CA VAL A 165 -36.37 -4.53 10.39
C VAL A 165 -35.83 -5.30 11.61
N GLU A 166 -34.51 -5.44 11.74
CA GLU A 166 -33.91 -6.10 12.89
C GLU A 166 -34.12 -5.32 14.18
N LEU A 167 -33.98 -3.99 14.14
CA LEU A 167 -34.26 -3.10 15.25
C LEU A 167 -35.72 -3.23 15.72
N MET A 168 -36.67 -3.33 14.78
CA MET A 168 -38.09 -3.45 15.06
C MET A 168 -38.53 -4.76 15.67
N LYS A 169 -37.67 -5.80 15.64
CA LYS A 169 -37.88 -7.05 16.38
C LYS A 169 -37.78 -6.86 17.90
N ASN A 170 -37.02 -5.84 18.34
CA ASN A 170 -36.95 -5.49 19.74
C ASN A 170 -38.16 -4.63 20.13
N ASN A 171 -38.98 -5.11 21.07
CA ASN A 171 -40.20 -4.44 21.50
C ASN A 171 -39.94 -3.05 22.11
N GLU A 172 -38.84 -2.87 22.83
CA GLU A 172 -38.52 -1.59 23.45
C GLU A 172 -38.05 -0.57 22.41
N ALA A 173 -37.21 -1.01 21.48
CA ALA A 173 -36.77 -0.18 20.35
C ALA A 173 -37.95 0.22 19.47
N ARG A 174 -38.90 -0.68 19.22
CA ARG A 174 -40.12 -0.36 18.46
C ARG A 174 -40.98 0.71 19.16
N LYS A 175 -41.26 0.55 20.44
CA LYS A 175 -42.00 1.56 21.22
C LYS A 175 -41.30 2.92 21.21
N PHE A 176 -39.96 2.91 21.29
CA PHE A 176 -39.17 4.13 21.24
C PHE A 176 -39.28 4.82 19.87
N CYS A 177 -39.15 4.08 18.78
CA CYS A 177 -39.31 4.62 17.43
C CYS A 177 -40.74 5.16 17.19
N GLU A 178 -41.77 4.44 17.65
CA GLU A 178 -43.16 4.86 17.56
C GLU A 178 -43.40 6.15 18.37
N SER A 179 -42.81 6.27 19.57
CA SER A 179 -42.92 7.47 20.40
C SER A 179 -42.28 8.72 19.81
N LEU A 180 -41.24 8.52 18.97
CA LEU A 180 -40.54 9.59 18.26
C LEU A 180 -41.09 9.87 16.86
N GLY A 181 -42.10 9.10 16.41
CA GLY A 181 -42.65 9.24 15.06
C GLY A 181 -41.62 8.91 13.95
N MET A 182 -40.66 8.04 14.24
CA MET A 182 -39.62 7.66 13.27
C MET A 182 -40.18 6.66 12.28
N GLU A 183 -40.26 7.06 11.02
CA GLU A 183 -40.60 6.19 9.88
C GLU A 183 -39.42 6.06 8.93
N LEU A 184 -39.29 4.87 8.30
CA LEU A 184 -38.28 4.67 7.30
C LEU A 184 -38.68 5.41 6.01
N THR A 185 -38.01 6.50 5.71
CA THR A 185 -38.13 7.16 4.41
C THR A 185 -37.38 6.35 3.37
N MET A 186 -38.11 5.79 2.42
CA MET A 186 -37.55 5.04 1.27
C MET A 186 -37.14 5.98 0.13
#